data_a4df71b96d816a3d09b74530daa0f22f
#
_entry.id   a4df71b96d816a3d09b74530daa0f22f
#
_cell.length_a   1.000
_cell.length_b   1.000
_cell.length_c   1.000
_cell.angle_alpha   90.00
_cell.angle_beta   90.00
_cell.angle_gamma   90.00
#
_symmetry.space_group_name_H-M   'P 1'
#
loop_
_entity.id
_entity.type
_entity.pdbx_description
1 polymer ?
#
loop_
_entity_poly.entity_id
_entity_poly.type
_entity_poly.pdbx_seq_one_letter_code
_entity_poly.pdbx_strand_id
1 'polypeptide(L)'
;MTIKAFFGILAASTVLAACSSGSSSSGGNGSGNTGADKVLADNAGTAAKALSDGTTLRASGRASSAWVRDFRGETATAVLAADSAVRIRKNDQGGLDLITPNGTITFTADDLSEDGEGFELPDGSASIWAWNGDSMADALDAEGEERWSLFFDYYYDYNDGDFSQNGFAVIGTETADAKLATLPTATYEGYARVNVGPADNFDDWNTQTHRVEGDLTLTANFGAGQVSGGIDNMAHREPNDVDPTGTWTPFDGSLTLVATDIVGNGFEGAVTADAGFNAAIGTVGTGSSYSGTFFGPNAEEVGGGISLTGNTADLTNIPEGSTYIGYGGWQAWQD
;
A
#
# COMPACT_ATOMS: atom_id res chain seq x y z
N MET A 1 -25.22 19.98 44.75
CA MET A 1 -24.17 20.08 43.70
C MET A 1 -23.43 18.77 43.74
N THR A 2 -23.84 17.80 42.91
CA THR A 2 -23.42 16.41 43.02
C THR A 2 -22.55 16.09 41.77
N ILE A 3 -21.27 15.90 41.98
CA ILE A 3 -20.30 15.57 40.93
C ILE A 3 -20.42 14.06 40.63
N LYS A 4 -20.86 13.71 39.44
CA LYS A 4 -20.80 12.32 38.94
C LYS A 4 -19.45 12.09 38.26
N ALA A 5 -18.63 11.25 38.88
CA ALA A 5 -17.42 10.74 38.28
C ALA A 5 -17.77 9.68 37.20
N PHE A 6 -17.34 9.90 35.97
CA PHE A 6 -17.35 8.89 34.90
C PHE A 6 -16.05 8.09 34.96
N PHE A 7 -16.16 6.80 35.28
CA PHE A 7 -15.09 5.84 35.10
C PHE A 7 -15.09 5.37 33.64
N GLY A 8 -14.07 5.74 32.90
CA GLY A 8 -13.78 5.20 31.58
C GLY A 8 -13.13 3.82 31.73
N ILE A 9 -13.76 2.81 31.17
CA ILE A 9 -13.22 1.45 31.09
C ILE A 9 -12.31 1.40 29.87
N LEU A 10 -11.01 1.27 30.13
CA LEU A 10 -10.00 0.99 29.10
C LEU A 10 -10.13 -0.49 28.72
N ALA A 11 -10.67 -0.80 27.55
CA ALA A 11 -10.67 -2.14 27.00
C ALA A 11 -9.32 -2.40 26.34
N ALA A 12 -8.46 -3.17 27.00
CA ALA A 12 -7.24 -3.68 26.41
C ALA A 12 -7.62 -4.85 25.48
N SER A 13 -7.49 -4.63 24.17
CA SER A 13 -7.65 -5.67 23.17
C SER A 13 -6.36 -6.51 23.11
N THR A 14 -6.38 -7.66 23.71
CA THR A 14 -5.35 -8.70 23.52
C THR A 14 -5.56 -9.38 22.18
N VAL A 15 -4.67 -9.12 21.22
CA VAL A 15 -4.60 -9.87 19.97
C VAL A 15 -4.01 -11.25 20.27
N LEU A 16 -4.84 -12.28 20.23
CA LEU A 16 -4.39 -13.67 20.22
C LEU A 16 -3.90 -14.03 18.82
N ALA A 17 -2.60 -14.20 18.67
CA ALA A 17 -2.02 -14.84 17.49
C ALA A 17 -2.40 -16.33 17.50
N ALA A 18 -3.30 -16.72 16.61
CA ALA A 18 -3.61 -18.13 16.37
C ALA A 18 -2.62 -18.69 15.35
N CYS A 19 -1.58 -19.37 15.81
CA CYS A 19 -0.80 -20.27 14.98
C CYS A 19 -1.67 -21.49 14.64
N SER A 20 -2.12 -21.64 13.39
CA SER A 20 -2.71 -22.89 12.92
C SER A 20 -1.69 -23.68 12.12
N SER A 21 -1.10 -24.67 12.74
CA SER A 21 -0.40 -25.76 12.07
C SER A 21 -1.44 -26.68 11.43
N GLY A 22 -1.59 -26.60 10.10
CA GLY A 22 -2.50 -27.46 9.35
C GLY A 22 -1.79 -28.71 8.87
N SER A 23 -2.14 -29.83 9.45
CA SER A 23 -1.80 -31.17 8.93
C SER A 23 -2.73 -31.54 7.77
N SER A 24 -2.14 -32.08 6.71
CA SER A 24 -2.82 -32.70 5.57
C SER A 24 -3.75 -33.84 5.95
N SER A 25 -4.99 -33.87 5.48
CA SER A 25 -5.75 -35.10 5.24
C SER A 25 -6.65 -34.96 4.02
N SER A 26 -6.56 -35.98 3.20
CA SER A 26 -7.24 -36.22 1.94
C SER A 26 -8.75 -36.47 2.09
N GLY A 27 -9.52 -36.01 1.09
CA GLY A 27 -10.73 -36.66 0.60
C GLY A 27 -12.05 -35.96 0.93
N GLY A 28 -12.79 -35.54 -0.11
CA GLY A 28 -14.20 -35.24 -0.02
C GLY A 28 -14.70 -34.29 -1.12
N ASN A 29 -15.36 -34.83 -2.16
CA ASN A 29 -16.09 -34.10 -3.17
C ASN A 29 -17.13 -33.13 -2.56
N GLY A 30 -17.04 -31.85 -2.87
CA GLY A 30 -18.07 -30.87 -2.57
C GLY A 30 -17.94 -29.71 -3.57
N SER A 31 -18.87 -29.67 -4.53
CA SER A 31 -19.04 -28.55 -5.47
C SER A 31 -19.37 -27.28 -4.70
N GLY A 32 -18.44 -26.36 -4.64
CA GLY A 32 -18.60 -25.04 -4.03
C GLY A 32 -17.56 -24.11 -4.65
N ASN A 33 -18.04 -23.04 -5.22
CA ASN A 33 -17.34 -21.95 -5.88
C ASN A 33 -16.02 -21.58 -5.15
N THR A 34 -14.92 -22.14 -5.58
CA THR A 34 -13.59 -21.89 -5.05
C THR A 34 -12.76 -21.21 -6.13
N GLY A 35 -12.88 -19.90 -6.20
CA GLY A 35 -11.75 -19.09 -6.64
C GLY A 35 -10.68 -19.23 -5.57
N ALA A 36 -9.91 -20.32 -5.59
CA ALA A 36 -8.79 -20.51 -4.71
C ALA A 36 -7.76 -19.42 -5.03
N ASP A 37 -7.41 -18.63 -4.02
CA ASP A 37 -6.20 -17.81 -4.04
C ASP A 37 -5.03 -18.75 -4.31
N LYS A 38 -4.61 -18.83 -5.57
CA LYS A 38 -3.46 -19.63 -5.95
C LYS A 38 -2.24 -18.86 -5.46
N VAL A 39 -1.66 -19.30 -4.36
CA VAL A 39 -0.22 -19.07 -4.14
C VAL A 39 0.45 -19.72 -5.35
N LEU A 40 1.03 -18.90 -6.22
CA LEU A 40 1.60 -19.38 -7.46
C LEU A 40 2.80 -20.26 -7.10
N ALA A 41 2.81 -21.50 -7.61
CA ALA A 41 3.89 -22.44 -7.43
C ALA A 41 5.18 -21.91 -8.11
N ASP A 42 6.34 -22.51 -7.78
CA ASP A 42 7.73 -22.16 -8.19
C ASP A 42 7.99 -21.87 -9.68
N ASN A 43 6.97 -21.87 -10.55
CA ASN A 43 7.05 -21.59 -11.99
C ASN A 43 6.01 -20.56 -12.45
N ALA A 44 5.47 -19.76 -11.56
CA ALA A 44 4.56 -18.71 -11.97
C ALA A 44 5.29 -17.62 -12.75
N GLY A 45 4.71 -17.21 -13.86
CA GLY A 45 5.21 -16.12 -14.67
C GLY A 45 5.14 -14.77 -13.93
N THR A 46 5.49 -13.72 -14.63
CA THR A 46 5.43 -12.34 -14.16
C THR A 46 4.01 -11.94 -13.69
N ALA A 47 3.88 -10.84 -12.97
CA ALA A 47 2.58 -10.32 -12.52
C ALA A 47 1.65 -10.04 -13.70
N ALA A 48 2.15 -9.41 -14.76
CA ALA A 48 1.40 -9.14 -15.98
C ALA A 48 0.88 -10.43 -16.63
N LYS A 49 1.74 -11.45 -16.75
CA LYS A 49 1.33 -12.76 -17.30
C LYS A 49 0.25 -13.41 -16.43
N ALA A 50 0.38 -13.37 -15.12
CA ALA A 50 -0.60 -13.94 -14.20
C ALA A 50 -1.97 -13.25 -14.35
N LEU A 51 -2.01 -11.92 -14.47
CA LEU A 51 -3.24 -11.18 -14.72
C LEU A 51 -3.86 -11.52 -16.07
N SER A 52 -3.07 -11.52 -17.14
CA SER A 52 -3.57 -11.83 -18.48
C SER A 52 -4.11 -13.25 -18.59
N ASP A 53 -3.55 -14.21 -17.85
CA ASP A 53 -4.04 -15.59 -17.73
C ASP A 53 -5.31 -15.69 -16.84
N GLY A 54 -5.85 -14.58 -16.34
CA GLY A 54 -7.05 -14.52 -15.52
C GLY A 54 -6.83 -14.91 -14.06
N THR A 55 -5.58 -14.92 -13.59
CA THR A 55 -5.27 -15.16 -12.17
C THR A 55 -5.69 -13.96 -11.34
N THR A 56 -6.30 -14.21 -10.19
CA THR A 56 -6.54 -13.15 -9.18
C THR A 56 -5.24 -12.93 -8.41
N LEU A 57 -4.67 -11.73 -8.53
CA LEU A 57 -3.54 -11.31 -7.71
C LEU A 57 -4.02 -10.61 -6.45
N ARG A 58 -3.32 -10.82 -5.35
CA ARG A 58 -3.64 -10.29 -4.05
C ARG A 58 -2.48 -9.46 -3.51
N ALA A 59 -2.76 -8.24 -3.04
CA ALA A 59 -1.88 -7.58 -2.12
C ALA A 59 -2.03 -8.28 -0.75
N SER A 60 -0.94 -8.79 -0.20
CA SER A 60 -0.93 -9.18 1.21
C SER A 60 -1.18 -7.94 2.07
N GLY A 61 -1.69 -8.10 3.28
CA GLY A 61 -1.86 -6.96 4.18
C GLY A 61 -0.56 -6.21 4.53
N ARG A 62 0.61 -6.80 4.19
CA ARG A 62 1.92 -6.16 4.33
C ARG A 62 2.36 -5.40 3.09
N ALA A 63 1.74 -5.67 1.95
CA ALA A 63 2.05 -5.03 0.67
C ALA A 63 1.03 -3.96 0.28
N SER A 64 0.29 -3.42 1.25
CA SER A 64 -0.67 -2.36 1.01
C SER A 64 -0.78 -1.42 2.20
N SER A 65 -1.12 -0.17 1.94
CA SER A 65 -1.58 0.80 2.93
C SER A 65 -2.73 1.60 2.36
N ALA A 66 -3.64 1.99 3.21
CA ALA A 66 -4.77 2.80 2.79
C ALA A 66 -5.18 3.76 3.91
N TRP A 67 -5.84 4.80 3.54
CA TRP A 67 -6.59 5.62 4.47
C TRP A 67 -8.08 5.50 4.15
N VAL A 68 -8.89 5.57 5.19
CA VAL A 68 -10.34 5.61 5.10
C VAL A 68 -10.80 6.98 5.56
N ARG A 69 -11.65 7.63 4.77
CA ARG A 69 -12.30 8.88 5.10
C ARG A 69 -13.76 8.63 5.43
N ASP A 70 -14.21 9.16 6.55
CA ASP A 70 -15.64 9.23 6.94
C ASP A 70 -16.15 10.66 6.72
N PHE A 71 -16.92 10.87 5.66
CA PHE A 71 -17.46 12.17 5.31
C PHE A 71 -18.51 12.67 6.33
N ARG A 72 -19.11 11.78 7.11
CA ARG A 72 -20.10 12.14 8.14
C ARG A 72 -19.44 12.71 9.39
N GLY A 73 -18.18 12.30 9.64
CA GLY A 73 -17.40 12.73 10.81
C GLY A 73 -16.26 13.66 10.48
N GLU A 74 -16.00 13.94 9.20
CA GLU A 74 -14.85 14.72 8.73
C GLU A 74 -13.52 14.20 9.28
N THR A 75 -13.41 12.87 9.38
CA THR A 75 -12.23 12.19 9.94
C THR A 75 -11.58 11.28 8.94
N ALA A 76 -10.27 11.08 9.09
CA ALA A 76 -9.51 10.13 8.30
C ALA A 76 -8.70 9.20 9.20
N THR A 77 -8.53 7.95 8.79
CA THR A 77 -7.78 6.93 9.53
C THR A 77 -6.87 6.17 8.60
N ALA A 78 -5.56 6.14 8.86
CA ALA A 78 -4.63 5.29 8.14
C ALA A 78 -4.79 3.82 8.58
N VAL A 79 -4.76 2.92 7.62
CA VAL A 79 -4.89 1.47 7.83
C VAL A 79 -3.74 0.77 7.14
N LEU A 80 -2.86 0.18 7.93
CA LEU A 80 -1.94 -0.87 7.48
C LEU A 80 -2.55 -2.20 7.87
N ALA A 81 -2.52 -3.19 7.01
CA ALA A 81 -2.82 -4.57 7.32
C ALA A 81 -4.00 -5.16 6.54
N ALA A 82 -4.49 -6.31 7.01
CA ALA A 82 -5.48 -7.15 6.34
C ALA A 82 -6.74 -6.41 5.84
N ASP A 83 -7.11 -5.32 6.50
CA ASP A 83 -8.30 -4.53 6.15
C ASP A 83 -8.09 -3.64 4.91
N SER A 84 -6.84 -3.35 4.53
CA SER A 84 -6.50 -2.65 3.29
C SER A 84 -6.18 -3.60 2.12
N ALA A 85 -6.20 -4.90 2.37
CA ALA A 85 -5.88 -5.90 1.35
C ALA A 85 -6.85 -5.81 0.18
N VAL A 86 -6.30 -5.57 -1.01
CA VAL A 86 -7.06 -5.54 -2.27
C VAL A 86 -6.59 -6.67 -3.18
N ARG A 87 -7.45 -7.02 -4.13
CA ARG A 87 -7.14 -8.02 -5.16
C ARG A 87 -7.53 -7.46 -6.51
N ILE A 88 -6.80 -7.79 -7.54
CA ILE A 88 -7.19 -7.49 -8.91
C ILE A 88 -7.24 -8.74 -9.76
N ARG A 89 -8.12 -8.71 -10.76
CA ARG A 89 -8.32 -9.80 -11.70
C ARG A 89 -8.78 -9.24 -13.04
N LYS A 90 -8.22 -9.72 -14.14
CA LYS A 90 -8.76 -9.44 -15.48
C LYS A 90 -10.18 -10.01 -15.56
N ASN A 91 -11.11 -9.25 -16.13
CA ASN A 91 -12.48 -9.66 -16.32
C ASN A 91 -12.82 -9.96 -17.79
N ASP A 92 -14.02 -10.43 -18.07
CA ASP A 92 -14.51 -10.76 -19.40
C ASP A 92 -15.00 -9.55 -20.22
N GLN A 93 -14.97 -8.34 -19.61
CA GLN A 93 -15.33 -7.07 -20.27
C GLN A 93 -14.10 -6.32 -20.80
N GLY A 94 -12.93 -6.96 -20.82
CA GLY A 94 -11.68 -6.38 -21.30
C GLY A 94 -11.00 -5.40 -20.34
N GLY A 95 -11.50 -5.29 -19.12
CA GLY A 95 -10.92 -4.49 -18.04
C GLY A 95 -10.54 -5.36 -16.84
N LEU A 96 -10.66 -4.82 -15.64
CA LEU A 96 -10.33 -5.52 -14.41
C LEU A 96 -11.41 -5.39 -13.33
N ASP A 97 -11.42 -6.33 -12.39
CA ASP A 97 -12.13 -6.24 -11.12
C ASP A 97 -11.15 -5.83 -10.02
N LEU A 98 -11.43 -4.74 -9.33
CA LEU A 98 -10.82 -4.38 -8.05
C LEU A 98 -11.68 -4.95 -6.92
N ILE A 99 -11.17 -5.96 -6.24
CA ILE A 99 -11.87 -6.67 -5.17
C ILE A 99 -11.35 -6.15 -3.83
N THR A 100 -12.21 -5.51 -3.07
CA THR A 100 -11.92 -4.87 -1.79
C THR A 100 -12.69 -5.54 -0.65
N PRO A 101 -12.39 -5.28 0.61
CA PRO A 101 -13.21 -5.71 1.75
C PRO A 101 -14.67 -5.22 1.68
N ASN A 102 -14.91 -4.10 0.99
CA ASN A 102 -16.23 -3.45 0.90
C ASN A 102 -17.04 -3.87 -0.34
N GLY A 103 -16.44 -4.63 -1.26
CA GLY A 103 -17.10 -5.11 -2.48
C GLY A 103 -16.18 -5.24 -3.67
N THR A 104 -16.79 -5.51 -4.81
CA THR A 104 -16.06 -5.59 -6.09
C THR A 104 -16.47 -4.42 -6.96
N ILE A 105 -15.47 -3.72 -7.49
CA ILE A 105 -15.60 -2.65 -8.47
C ILE A 105 -15.14 -3.22 -9.80
N THR A 106 -15.98 -3.12 -10.81
CA THR A 106 -15.71 -3.65 -12.14
C THR A 106 -15.43 -2.49 -13.09
N PHE A 107 -14.24 -2.46 -13.65
CA PHE A 107 -13.84 -1.56 -14.73
C PHE A 107 -13.95 -2.34 -16.05
N THR A 108 -14.44 -1.67 -17.09
CA THR A 108 -14.52 -2.21 -18.45
C THR A 108 -13.37 -1.67 -19.32
N ALA A 109 -13.25 -2.14 -20.54
CA ALA A 109 -12.28 -1.58 -21.49
C ALA A 109 -12.53 -0.10 -21.79
N ASP A 110 -13.77 0.37 -21.68
CA ASP A 110 -14.13 1.78 -21.94
C ASP A 110 -13.71 2.72 -20.79
N ASP A 111 -13.37 2.19 -19.62
CA ASP A 111 -12.92 2.93 -18.44
C ASP A 111 -11.40 3.09 -18.41
N LEU A 112 -10.68 2.51 -19.37
CA LEU A 112 -9.22 2.64 -19.48
C LEU A 112 -8.87 4.07 -19.91
N SER A 113 -7.88 4.68 -19.23
CA SER A 113 -7.34 5.98 -19.58
C SER A 113 -6.69 5.99 -20.97
N GLU A 114 -6.63 7.16 -21.62
CA GLU A 114 -6.07 7.30 -22.97
C GLU A 114 -4.58 6.89 -23.07
N ASP A 115 -3.84 7.03 -21.98
CA ASP A 115 -2.42 6.65 -21.88
C ASP A 115 -2.23 5.17 -21.47
N GLY A 116 -3.31 4.49 -21.08
CA GLY A 116 -3.26 3.08 -20.65
C GLY A 116 -2.74 2.89 -19.22
N GLU A 117 -2.39 3.95 -18.49
CA GLU A 117 -1.80 3.84 -17.15
C GLU A 117 -2.79 3.38 -16.09
N GLY A 118 -4.09 3.66 -16.25
CA GLY A 118 -5.10 3.34 -15.24
C GLY A 118 -6.51 3.16 -15.76
N PHE A 119 -7.42 2.87 -14.84
CA PHE A 119 -8.87 2.83 -15.05
C PHE A 119 -9.56 3.81 -14.13
N GLU A 120 -10.59 4.48 -14.63
CA GLU A 120 -11.43 5.40 -13.87
C GLU A 120 -12.89 5.26 -14.28
N LEU A 121 -13.80 5.11 -13.31
CA LEU A 121 -15.23 5.11 -13.59
C LEU A 121 -15.69 6.50 -14.01
N PRO A 122 -16.65 6.62 -14.97
CA PRO A 122 -17.09 7.90 -15.52
C PRO A 122 -17.69 8.87 -14.48
N ASP A 123 -18.17 8.36 -13.35
CA ASP A 123 -18.71 9.17 -12.25
C ASP A 123 -17.64 9.56 -11.20
N GLY A 124 -16.40 9.12 -11.39
CA GLY A 124 -15.29 9.39 -10.48
C GLY A 124 -15.34 8.62 -9.15
N SER A 125 -16.28 7.70 -9.00
CA SER A 125 -16.46 6.95 -7.75
C SER A 125 -15.39 5.90 -7.48
N ALA A 126 -14.59 5.53 -8.48
CA ALA A 126 -13.45 4.64 -8.31
C ALA A 126 -12.41 4.82 -9.41
N SER A 127 -11.14 4.60 -9.04
CA SER A 127 -10.02 4.56 -9.96
C SER A 127 -8.90 3.63 -9.49
N ILE A 128 -8.03 3.23 -10.41
CA ILE A 128 -6.80 2.49 -10.16
C ILE A 128 -5.74 2.91 -11.17
N TRP A 129 -4.52 3.22 -10.72
CA TRP A 129 -3.42 3.74 -11.54
C TRP A 129 -2.12 3.01 -11.23
N ALA A 130 -1.46 2.52 -12.28
CA ALA A 130 -0.14 1.91 -12.15
C ALA A 130 0.96 2.95 -11.95
N TRP A 131 2.05 2.53 -11.31
CA TRP A 131 3.22 3.35 -11.01
C TRP A 131 4.51 2.73 -11.51
N ASN A 132 5.59 3.48 -11.45
CA ASN A 132 6.96 3.05 -11.80
C ASN A 132 7.15 2.64 -13.26
N GLY A 133 6.41 3.26 -14.17
CA GLY A 133 6.46 2.98 -15.59
C GLY A 133 5.69 1.73 -16.00
N ASP A 134 4.95 1.12 -15.06
CA ASP A 134 3.98 0.09 -15.39
C ASP A 134 2.72 0.72 -15.99
N SER A 135 1.95 -0.07 -16.73
CA SER A 135 0.68 0.29 -17.34
C SER A 135 -0.35 -0.80 -17.02
N MET A 136 -1.56 -0.39 -16.66
CA MET A 136 -2.65 -1.35 -16.45
C MET A 136 -3.03 -2.07 -17.74
N ALA A 137 -2.95 -1.39 -18.88
CA ALA A 137 -3.20 -2.00 -20.19
C ALA A 137 -2.17 -3.11 -20.48
N ASP A 138 -0.88 -2.80 -20.35
CA ASP A 138 0.20 -3.75 -20.59
C ASP A 138 0.13 -4.94 -19.63
N ALA A 139 -0.19 -4.69 -18.36
CA ALA A 139 -0.37 -5.74 -17.37
C ALA A 139 -1.52 -6.70 -17.73
N LEU A 140 -2.63 -6.19 -18.28
CA LEU A 140 -3.76 -7.02 -18.70
C LEU A 140 -3.47 -7.85 -19.96
N ASP A 141 -2.60 -7.38 -20.83
CA ASP A 141 -2.26 -8.05 -22.10
C ASP A 141 -0.95 -8.85 -22.02
N ALA A 142 -0.32 -8.92 -20.85
CA ALA A 142 1.00 -9.53 -20.62
C ALA A 142 2.12 -8.90 -21.45
N GLU A 143 1.95 -7.63 -21.79
CA GLU A 143 2.97 -6.81 -22.42
C GLU A 143 3.77 -6.01 -21.37
N GLY A 144 4.78 -5.27 -21.79
CA GLY A 144 5.60 -4.46 -20.91
C GLY A 144 6.80 -5.18 -20.30
N GLU A 145 7.35 -4.62 -19.23
CA GLU A 145 8.53 -5.20 -18.58
C GLU A 145 8.19 -6.49 -17.82
N GLU A 146 9.12 -7.44 -17.83
CA GLU A 146 8.99 -8.70 -17.08
C GLU A 146 9.21 -8.43 -15.58
N ARG A 147 8.16 -7.98 -14.88
CA ARG A 147 8.15 -7.73 -13.44
C ARG A 147 7.36 -8.77 -12.67
N TRP A 148 7.82 -9.08 -11.46
CA TRP A 148 7.16 -10.02 -10.56
C TRP A 148 6.06 -9.38 -9.73
N SER A 149 6.09 -8.06 -9.62
CA SER A 149 5.08 -7.28 -8.90
C SER A 149 4.63 -6.07 -9.71
N LEU A 150 3.43 -5.59 -9.38
CA LEU A 150 2.81 -4.39 -9.93
C LEU A 150 2.45 -3.46 -8.77
N PHE A 151 2.94 -2.22 -8.84
CA PHE A 151 2.65 -1.17 -7.87
C PHE A 151 1.59 -0.24 -8.42
N PHE A 152 0.53 0.02 -7.65
CA PHE A 152 -0.56 0.89 -8.04
C PHE A 152 -1.15 1.63 -6.85
N ASP A 153 -1.79 2.76 -7.13
CA ASP A 153 -2.74 3.37 -6.21
C ASP A 153 -4.16 3.06 -6.63
N TYR A 154 -5.08 3.20 -5.68
CA TYR A 154 -6.50 3.01 -5.93
C TYR A 154 -7.33 3.95 -5.07
N TYR A 155 -8.51 4.27 -5.60
CA TYR A 155 -9.53 5.03 -4.90
C TYR A 155 -10.88 4.36 -5.12
N TYR A 156 -11.76 4.38 -4.13
CA TYR A 156 -13.17 4.05 -4.30
C TYR A 156 -14.04 4.61 -3.18
N ASP A 157 -15.29 4.94 -3.55
CA ASP A 157 -16.35 5.29 -2.63
C ASP A 157 -17.18 4.06 -2.26
N TYR A 158 -17.72 4.03 -1.04
CA TYR A 158 -18.60 2.97 -0.58
C TYR A 158 -19.66 3.49 0.40
N ASN A 159 -20.68 2.68 0.68
CA ASN A 159 -21.84 3.05 1.50
C ASN A 159 -22.55 4.33 1.01
N ASP A 160 -22.92 4.37 -0.26
CA ASP A 160 -23.60 5.50 -0.91
C ASP A 160 -22.81 6.82 -0.82
N GLY A 161 -21.47 6.76 -0.79
CA GLY A 161 -20.59 7.91 -0.72
C GLY A 161 -20.34 8.44 0.70
N ASP A 162 -20.85 7.77 1.74
CA ASP A 162 -20.55 8.14 3.13
C ASP A 162 -19.07 7.99 3.48
N PHE A 163 -18.35 7.11 2.75
CA PHE A 163 -16.94 6.80 2.95
C PHE A 163 -16.19 6.76 1.63
N SER A 164 -14.91 7.11 1.68
CA SER A 164 -13.96 6.77 0.62
C SER A 164 -12.76 6.02 1.17
N GLN A 165 -12.14 5.23 0.33
CA GLN A 165 -10.85 4.62 0.61
C GLN A 165 -9.87 4.95 -0.50
N ASN A 166 -8.71 5.45 -0.12
CA ASN A 166 -7.55 5.65 -0.98
C ASN A 166 -6.44 4.77 -0.49
N GLY A 167 -5.68 4.15 -1.38
CA GLY A 167 -4.59 3.30 -0.95
C GLY A 167 -3.55 3.08 -2.02
N PHE A 168 -2.44 2.52 -1.56
CA PHE A 168 -1.38 1.97 -2.40
C PHE A 168 -1.30 0.48 -2.16
N ALA A 169 -1.00 -0.27 -3.20
CA ALA A 169 -0.82 -1.71 -3.09
C ALA A 169 0.25 -2.21 -4.06
N VAL A 170 0.95 -3.24 -3.63
CA VAL A 170 1.84 -4.03 -4.48
C VAL A 170 1.30 -5.45 -4.54
N ILE A 171 1.01 -5.90 -5.73
CA ILE A 171 0.55 -7.27 -5.99
C ILE A 171 1.56 -7.99 -6.85
N GLY A 172 1.59 -9.30 -6.76
CA GLY A 172 2.50 -10.04 -7.62
C GLY A 172 2.62 -11.52 -7.27
N THR A 173 3.64 -12.13 -7.86
CA THR A 173 4.04 -13.51 -7.55
C THR A 173 4.95 -13.49 -6.33
N GLU A 174 4.40 -13.85 -5.18
CA GLU A 174 5.15 -13.84 -3.91
C GLU A 174 6.26 -14.91 -3.89
N THR A 175 7.40 -14.57 -3.29
CA THR A 175 8.50 -15.53 -3.07
C THR A 175 8.08 -16.56 -2.01
N ALA A 176 8.38 -17.83 -2.24
CA ALA A 176 8.08 -18.86 -1.24
C ALA A 176 8.96 -18.71 0.02
N ASP A 177 8.36 -18.81 1.22
CA ASP A 177 9.04 -18.65 2.52
C ASP A 177 10.31 -19.51 2.63
N ALA A 178 10.22 -20.78 2.20
CA ALA A 178 11.34 -21.72 2.24
C ALA A 178 12.51 -21.29 1.36
N LYS A 179 12.25 -20.50 0.32
CA LYS A 179 13.29 -19.98 -0.59
C LYS A 179 14.07 -18.86 0.05
N LEU A 180 13.40 -17.93 0.74
CA LEU A 180 14.04 -16.77 1.38
C LEU A 180 15.21 -17.18 2.29
N ALA A 181 15.03 -18.21 3.12
CA ALA A 181 16.06 -18.70 4.04
C ALA A 181 17.35 -19.20 3.31
N THR A 182 17.29 -19.41 2.02
CA THR A 182 18.43 -19.89 1.19
C THR A 182 19.14 -18.79 0.41
N LEU A 183 18.59 -17.57 0.42
CA LEU A 183 19.12 -16.46 -0.38
C LEU A 183 20.28 -15.76 0.34
N PRO A 184 21.22 -15.19 -0.40
CA PRO A 184 22.25 -14.30 0.14
C PRO A 184 21.61 -12.97 0.59
N THR A 185 22.38 -12.13 1.27
CA THR A 185 22.01 -10.73 1.49
C THR A 185 21.81 -10.03 0.16
N ALA A 186 20.74 -9.26 0.04
CA ALA A 186 20.40 -8.49 -1.15
C ALA A 186 20.16 -7.01 -0.79
N THR A 187 20.49 -6.13 -1.72
CA THR A 187 20.13 -4.70 -1.69
C THR A 187 19.11 -4.47 -2.81
N TYR A 188 18.13 -3.66 -2.48
CA TYR A 188 17.06 -3.25 -3.39
C TYR A 188 17.05 -1.74 -3.49
N GLU A 189 16.93 -1.25 -4.72
CA GLU A 189 16.75 0.17 -5.01
C GLU A 189 15.39 0.38 -5.64
N GLY A 190 14.72 1.48 -5.32
CA GLY A 190 13.39 1.74 -5.80
C GLY A 190 12.84 3.07 -5.38
N TYR A 191 11.54 3.13 -5.23
CA TYR A 191 10.80 4.36 -5.07
C TYR A 191 9.69 4.22 -4.03
N ALA A 192 9.49 5.28 -3.26
CA ALA A 192 8.41 5.38 -2.28
C ALA A 192 7.60 6.66 -2.48
N ARG A 193 6.30 6.56 -2.22
CA ARG A 193 5.38 7.67 -2.22
C ARG A 193 4.48 7.63 -0.99
N VAL A 194 4.27 8.79 -0.38
CA VAL A 194 3.39 8.97 0.79
C VAL A 194 2.49 10.16 0.57
N ASN A 195 1.20 9.98 0.78
CA ASN A 195 0.23 11.06 0.87
C ASN A 195 0.02 11.41 2.33
N VAL A 196 0.10 12.69 2.67
CA VAL A 196 -0.02 13.23 4.03
C VAL A 196 -1.18 14.21 4.08
N GLY A 197 -2.08 14.02 5.02
CA GLY A 197 -3.23 14.91 5.22
C GLY A 197 -3.64 14.99 6.69
N PRO A 198 -4.51 15.93 7.07
CA PRO A 198 -4.99 16.05 8.45
C PRO A 198 -5.80 14.83 8.86
N ALA A 199 -5.66 14.41 10.14
CA ALA A 199 -6.47 13.34 10.71
C ALA A 199 -7.91 13.77 10.99
N ASP A 200 -8.08 15.03 11.40
CA ASP A 200 -9.36 15.65 11.73
C ASP A 200 -9.62 16.85 10.82
N ASN A 201 -10.89 17.19 10.60
CA ASN A 201 -11.33 18.30 9.74
C ASN A 201 -10.80 18.17 8.30
N PHE A 202 -10.77 16.95 7.82
CA PHE A 202 -10.40 16.67 6.43
C PHE A 202 -11.58 17.00 5.52
N ASP A 203 -11.49 18.13 4.87
CA ASP A 203 -12.57 18.72 4.09
C ASP A 203 -12.43 18.40 2.60
N ASP A 204 -11.24 18.55 2.03
CA ASP A 204 -11.02 18.37 0.62
C ASP A 204 -9.64 17.73 0.33
N TRP A 205 -9.67 16.64 -0.43
CA TRP A 205 -8.48 15.93 -0.90
C TRP A 205 -7.52 16.83 -1.67
N ASN A 206 -8.05 17.59 -2.60
CA ASN A 206 -7.21 18.37 -3.52
C ASN A 206 -6.51 19.54 -2.82
N THR A 207 -7.11 20.06 -1.75
CA THR A 207 -6.58 21.23 -1.02
C THR A 207 -5.79 20.90 0.22
N GLN A 208 -5.87 19.64 0.73
CA GLN A 208 -5.28 19.26 2.01
C GLN A 208 -4.34 18.06 1.94
N THR A 209 -4.19 17.40 0.78
CA THR A 209 -3.27 16.29 0.64
C THR A 209 -1.93 16.73 0.07
N HIS A 210 -0.92 16.67 0.90
CA HIS A 210 0.47 16.83 0.51
C HIS A 210 1.04 15.50 0.05
N ARG A 211 1.83 15.52 -1.02
CA ARG A 211 2.47 14.33 -1.57
C ARG A 211 3.97 14.41 -1.34
N VAL A 212 4.53 13.32 -0.85
CA VAL A 212 5.98 13.17 -0.61
C VAL A 212 6.45 11.95 -1.37
N GLU A 213 7.58 12.07 -2.04
CA GLU A 213 8.22 10.97 -2.74
C GLU A 213 9.72 10.96 -2.47
N GLY A 214 10.37 9.82 -2.68
CA GLY A 214 11.82 9.69 -2.51
C GLY A 214 12.36 8.37 -2.98
N ASP A 215 13.68 8.31 -3.11
CA ASP A 215 14.42 7.11 -3.48
C ASP A 215 14.50 6.17 -2.30
N LEU A 216 14.10 4.93 -2.49
CA LEU A 216 14.14 3.87 -1.49
C LEU A 216 15.39 3.02 -1.68
N THR A 217 16.11 2.79 -0.58
CA THR A 217 17.13 1.73 -0.50
C THR A 217 16.77 0.79 0.64
N LEU A 218 16.74 -0.52 0.37
CA LEU A 218 16.41 -1.54 1.38
C LEU A 218 17.43 -2.68 1.31
N THR A 219 17.91 -3.12 2.46
CA THR A 219 18.81 -4.27 2.58
C THR A 219 18.11 -5.40 3.31
N ALA A 220 17.99 -6.57 2.66
CA ALA A 220 17.50 -7.81 3.26
C ALA A 220 18.65 -8.77 3.52
N ASN A 221 18.91 -9.07 4.77
CA ASN A 221 19.84 -10.11 5.20
C ASN A 221 19.06 -11.40 5.48
N PHE A 222 18.83 -12.19 4.45
CA PHE A 222 18.02 -13.41 4.58
C PHE A 222 18.64 -14.43 5.51
N GLY A 223 19.98 -14.49 5.61
CA GLY A 223 20.67 -15.38 6.53
C GLY A 223 20.47 -15.01 8.02
N ALA A 224 20.32 -13.72 8.31
CA ALA A 224 19.98 -13.23 9.66
C ALA A 224 18.45 -13.11 9.86
N GLY A 225 17.65 -13.20 8.79
CA GLY A 225 16.22 -12.99 8.82
C GLY A 225 15.82 -11.55 9.13
N GLN A 226 16.58 -10.55 8.63
CA GLN A 226 16.35 -9.14 8.95
C GLN A 226 16.32 -8.26 7.70
N VAL A 227 15.55 -7.18 7.77
CA VAL A 227 15.48 -6.14 6.75
C VAL A 227 15.58 -4.77 7.40
N SER A 228 16.20 -3.82 6.69
CA SER A 228 16.28 -2.39 7.07
C SER A 228 16.49 -1.54 5.83
N GLY A 229 16.24 -0.23 5.94
CA GLY A 229 16.43 0.66 4.80
C GLY A 229 16.21 2.13 5.13
N GLY A 230 16.07 2.92 4.08
CA GLY A 230 15.78 4.34 4.17
C GLY A 230 15.13 4.87 2.90
N ILE A 231 14.55 6.05 3.00
CA ILE A 231 14.03 6.82 1.88
C ILE A 231 14.70 8.18 1.93
N ASP A 232 15.43 8.50 0.88
CA ASP A 232 16.24 9.70 0.75
C ASP A 232 15.85 10.49 -0.52
N ASN A 233 16.58 11.56 -0.83
CA ASN A 233 16.36 12.40 -2.02
C ASN A 233 14.91 12.84 -2.16
N MET A 234 14.32 13.27 -1.06
CA MET A 234 12.90 13.51 -0.96
C MET A 234 12.46 14.78 -1.69
N ALA A 235 11.29 14.70 -2.27
CA ALA A 235 10.58 15.83 -2.85
C ALA A 235 9.16 15.91 -2.29
N HIS A 236 8.67 17.13 -2.16
CA HIS A 236 7.34 17.45 -1.68
C HIS A 236 6.55 18.18 -2.77
N ARG A 237 5.31 17.80 -2.95
CA ARG A 237 4.33 18.50 -3.76
C ARG A 237 3.17 18.94 -2.88
N GLU A 238 2.96 20.27 -2.85
CA GLU A 238 1.84 20.85 -2.14
C GLU A 238 0.50 20.55 -2.82
N PRO A 239 -0.61 20.53 -2.06
CA PRO A 239 -1.94 20.44 -2.63
C PRO A 239 -2.21 21.66 -3.53
N ASN A 240 -2.85 21.42 -4.66
CA ASN A 240 -3.15 22.50 -5.60
C ASN A 240 -4.48 22.20 -6.31
N ASP A 241 -5.48 23.05 -6.09
CA ASP A 241 -6.80 22.95 -6.69
C ASP A 241 -6.82 23.23 -8.20
N VAL A 242 -5.82 24.00 -8.68
CA VAL A 242 -5.80 24.57 -10.04
C VAL A 242 -4.88 23.78 -10.96
N ASP A 243 -3.84 23.14 -10.40
CA ASP A 243 -2.84 22.37 -11.15
C ASP A 243 -2.52 21.05 -10.45
N PRO A 244 -3.24 19.96 -10.80
CA PRO A 244 -2.94 18.65 -10.27
C PRO A 244 -1.53 18.15 -10.64
N THR A 245 -0.86 18.80 -11.58
CA THR A 245 0.52 18.52 -11.99
C THR A 245 1.56 19.33 -11.21
N GLY A 246 1.18 19.97 -10.10
CA GLY A 246 2.00 20.88 -9.29
C GLY A 246 3.47 20.46 -9.15
N THR A 247 4.35 21.45 -9.03
CA THR A 247 5.80 21.24 -9.06
C THR A 247 6.29 20.49 -7.83
N TRP A 248 7.07 19.44 -8.04
CA TRP A 248 7.83 18.76 -7.00
C TRP A 248 8.99 19.65 -6.53
N THR A 249 9.06 19.91 -5.25
CA THR A 249 10.11 20.71 -4.60
C THR A 249 10.98 19.81 -3.76
N PRO A 250 12.26 19.61 -4.12
CA PRO A 250 13.19 18.84 -3.32
C PRO A 250 13.39 19.45 -1.93
N PHE A 251 13.55 18.62 -0.91
CA PHE A 251 13.91 19.05 0.43
C PHE A 251 14.93 18.09 1.07
N ASP A 252 15.73 18.62 1.98
CA ASP A 252 16.76 17.86 2.71
C ASP A 252 16.13 17.15 3.91
N GLY A 253 15.66 15.92 3.69
CA GLY A 253 15.01 15.10 4.69
C GLY A 253 15.05 13.64 4.32
N SER A 254 14.88 12.76 5.33
CA SER A 254 14.85 11.30 5.12
C SER A 254 13.94 10.58 6.10
N LEU A 255 13.49 9.38 5.70
CA LEU A 255 12.85 8.40 6.55
C LEU A 255 13.77 7.19 6.74
N THR A 256 13.91 6.73 7.97
CA THR A 256 14.60 5.49 8.29
C THR A 256 13.58 4.37 8.50
N LEU A 257 13.73 3.29 7.75
CA LEU A 257 13.02 2.03 7.91
C LEU A 257 13.81 1.19 8.92
N VAL A 258 13.36 1.20 10.17
CA VAL A 258 14.08 0.60 11.30
C VAL A 258 14.20 -0.91 11.10
N ALA A 259 15.38 -1.45 11.40
CA ALA A 259 15.63 -2.88 11.25
C ALA A 259 14.56 -3.75 11.94
N THR A 260 14.04 -4.74 11.22
CA THR A 260 13.00 -5.64 11.70
C THR A 260 13.20 -7.06 11.17
N ASP A 261 12.54 -8.03 11.79
CA ASP A 261 12.63 -9.43 11.42
C ASP A 261 11.76 -9.75 10.19
N ILE A 262 12.27 -10.62 9.32
CA ILE A 262 11.49 -11.25 8.23
C ILE A 262 10.71 -12.42 8.84
N VAL A 263 9.39 -12.42 8.69
CA VAL A 263 8.47 -13.45 9.19
C VAL A 263 7.65 -14.01 8.03
N GLY A 264 7.88 -15.26 7.69
CA GLY A 264 7.35 -15.84 6.45
C GLY A 264 7.95 -15.11 5.25
N ASN A 265 7.12 -14.71 4.30
CA ASN A 265 7.54 -13.93 3.12
C ASN A 265 7.44 -12.41 3.32
N GLY A 266 7.35 -11.91 4.54
CA GLY A 266 7.16 -10.48 4.74
C GLY A 266 7.76 -9.97 6.03
N PHE A 267 7.61 -8.69 6.27
CA PHE A 267 8.14 -7.97 7.42
C PHE A 267 7.26 -6.77 7.78
N GLU A 268 7.43 -6.28 9.00
CA GLU A 268 6.81 -5.05 9.49
C GLU A 268 7.73 -4.41 10.52
N GLY A 269 7.98 -3.10 10.39
CA GLY A 269 8.90 -2.36 11.25
C GLY A 269 8.47 -0.92 11.48
N ALA A 270 9.15 -0.24 12.39
CA ALA A 270 8.90 1.16 12.68
C ALA A 270 9.55 2.08 11.64
N VAL A 271 8.94 3.25 11.44
CA VAL A 271 9.51 4.35 10.66
C VAL A 271 9.89 5.49 11.60
N THR A 272 11.07 6.06 11.37
CA THR A 272 11.52 7.31 12.02
C THR A 272 11.98 8.31 10.97
N ALA A 273 11.91 9.58 11.30
CA ALA A 273 12.31 10.67 10.42
C ALA A 273 13.50 11.44 11.01
N ASP A 274 14.28 12.04 10.14
CA ASP A 274 15.33 12.97 10.53
C ASP A 274 14.79 14.39 10.81
N ALA A 275 15.68 15.31 11.15
CA ALA A 275 15.31 16.69 11.43
C ALA A 275 14.80 17.44 10.17
N GLY A 276 15.32 17.08 8.99
CA GLY A 276 14.93 17.69 7.72
C GLY A 276 13.50 17.33 7.32
N PHE A 277 13.14 16.05 7.39
CA PHE A 277 11.76 15.61 7.17
C PHE A 277 10.81 16.26 8.18
N ASN A 278 11.18 16.25 9.47
CA ASN A 278 10.36 16.84 10.53
C ASN A 278 10.13 18.35 10.32
N ALA A 279 11.11 19.07 9.78
CA ALA A 279 10.98 20.50 9.48
C ALA A 279 10.10 20.78 8.25
N ALA A 280 10.16 19.91 7.24
CA ALA A 280 9.45 20.10 5.97
C ALA A 280 7.99 19.61 6.03
N ILE A 281 7.73 18.48 6.69
CA ILE A 281 6.44 17.81 6.67
C ILE A 281 5.80 17.77 8.06
N GLY A 282 6.60 17.49 9.09
CA GLY A 282 6.14 17.36 10.47
C GLY A 282 6.78 16.18 11.19
N THR A 283 6.58 16.13 12.51
CA THR A 283 7.17 15.09 13.37
C THR A 283 6.52 13.74 13.10
N VAL A 284 7.35 12.70 12.95
CA VAL A 284 6.88 11.31 12.81
C VAL A 284 6.72 10.69 14.19
N GLY A 285 5.49 10.27 14.49
CA GLY A 285 5.12 9.67 15.78
C GLY A 285 5.46 8.18 15.87
N THR A 286 5.48 7.66 17.11
CA THR A 286 5.86 6.26 17.42
C THR A 286 4.92 5.20 16.86
N GLY A 287 3.73 5.60 16.36
CA GLY A 287 2.79 4.70 15.67
C GLY A 287 3.08 4.52 14.17
N SER A 288 4.10 5.20 13.64
CA SER A 288 4.47 5.10 12.24
C SER A 288 5.18 3.79 11.94
N SER A 289 4.80 3.15 10.85
CA SER A 289 5.30 1.84 10.47
C SER A 289 5.44 1.67 8.97
N TYR A 290 6.22 0.68 8.57
CA TYR A 290 6.32 0.18 7.22
C TYR A 290 6.17 -1.34 7.22
N SER A 291 5.72 -1.89 6.12
CA SER A 291 5.62 -3.33 5.94
C SER A 291 5.88 -3.70 4.48
N GLY A 292 6.22 -4.95 4.22
CA GLY A 292 6.50 -5.39 2.87
C GLY A 292 6.48 -6.90 2.69
N THR A 293 6.53 -7.30 1.40
CA THR A 293 6.52 -8.68 0.92
C THR A 293 7.50 -8.80 -0.24
N PHE A 294 8.19 -9.95 -0.34
CA PHE A 294 9.12 -10.26 -1.43
C PHE A 294 8.41 -10.95 -2.58
N PHE A 295 8.79 -10.60 -3.81
CA PHE A 295 8.21 -11.10 -5.05
C PHE A 295 9.27 -11.73 -5.96
N GLY A 296 8.81 -12.64 -6.79
CA GLY A 296 9.65 -13.39 -7.72
C GLY A 296 10.25 -14.67 -7.11
N PRO A 297 10.74 -15.60 -7.93
CA PRO A 297 11.24 -16.90 -7.48
C PRO A 297 12.48 -16.83 -6.59
N ASN A 298 13.26 -15.72 -6.63
CA ASN A 298 14.46 -15.51 -5.82
C ASN A 298 14.44 -14.19 -5.07
N ALA A 299 13.26 -13.63 -4.80
CA ALA A 299 13.06 -12.32 -4.20
C ALA A 299 13.70 -11.17 -5.03
N GLU A 300 13.50 -11.22 -6.33
CA GLU A 300 14.01 -10.21 -7.26
C GLU A 300 13.44 -8.83 -6.99
N GLU A 301 12.24 -8.79 -6.41
CA GLU A 301 11.52 -7.56 -6.10
C GLU A 301 10.97 -7.59 -4.68
N VAL A 302 10.72 -6.40 -4.15
CA VAL A 302 10.10 -6.22 -2.85
C VAL A 302 9.18 -5.00 -2.91
N GLY A 303 8.04 -5.08 -2.24
CA GLY A 303 7.10 -3.97 -2.22
C GLY A 303 6.25 -3.97 -0.97
N GLY A 304 5.70 -2.80 -0.64
CA GLY A 304 5.00 -2.66 0.61
C GLY A 304 4.26 -1.36 0.82
N GLY A 305 3.79 -1.18 2.05
CA GLY A 305 3.08 -0.01 2.52
C GLY A 305 3.84 0.77 3.60
N ILE A 306 3.50 2.06 3.71
CA ILE A 306 3.95 2.96 4.78
C ILE A 306 2.71 3.57 5.42
N SER A 307 2.72 3.67 6.75
CA SER A 307 1.78 4.47 7.53
C SER A 307 2.54 5.42 8.43
N LEU A 308 2.24 6.70 8.32
CA LEU A 308 2.80 7.74 9.16
C LEU A 308 1.71 8.36 10.02
N THR A 309 2.07 8.76 11.21
CA THR A 309 1.26 9.58 12.10
C THR A 309 2.16 10.57 12.81
N GLY A 310 1.64 11.73 13.14
CA GLY A 310 2.45 12.74 13.83
C GLY A 310 1.76 14.08 13.89
N ASN A 311 2.58 15.14 14.01
CA ASN A 311 2.08 16.50 14.00
C ASN A 311 2.74 17.28 12.85
N THR A 312 1.94 18.01 12.09
CA THR A 312 2.39 18.77 10.92
C THR A 312 3.38 19.87 11.28
N ALA A 313 4.33 20.13 10.37
CA ALA A 313 4.98 21.43 10.23
C ALA A 313 3.96 22.49 9.74
N ASP A 314 4.43 23.67 9.39
CA ASP A 314 3.61 24.71 8.74
C ASP A 314 3.36 24.32 7.27
N LEU A 315 2.30 23.58 7.04
CA LEU A 315 1.92 23.08 5.71
C LEU A 315 0.78 23.90 5.14
N THR A 316 0.76 24.10 3.81
CA THR A 316 -0.34 24.78 3.11
C THR A 316 -1.68 24.10 3.43
N ASN A 317 -2.64 24.87 3.88
CA ASN A 317 -3.99 24.44 4.26
C ASN A 317 -4.11 23.46 5.44
N ILE A 318 -3.00 23.18 6.14
CA ILE A 318 -3.01 22.39 7.38
C ILE A 318 -2.29 23.18 8.47
N PRO A 319 -2.95 23.60 9.54
CA PRO A 319 -2.32 24.35 10.61
C PRO A 319 -1.15 23.59 11.25
N GLU A 320 -0.06 24.32 11.59
CA GLU A 320 1.08 23.77 12.32
C GLU A 320 0.63 23.06 13.61
N GLY A 321 1.19 21.88 13.85
CA GLY A 321 0.90 21.06 15.02
C GLY A 321 -0.41 20.28 14.97
N SER A 322 -1.13 20.32 13.82
CA SER A 322 -2.29 19.44 13.60
C SER A 322 -1.86 17.99 13.56
N THR A 323 -2.69 17.09 14.08
CA THR A 323 -2.45 15.66 13.88
C THR A 323 -2.60 15.32 12.40
N TYR A 324 -1.61 14.64 11.82
CA TYR A 324 -1.67 14.16 10.47
C TYR A 324 -1.65 12.64 10.38
N ILE A 325 -2.14 12.14 9.27
CA ILE A 325 -1.95 10.77 8.81
C ILE A 325 -1.23 10.79 7.47
N GLY A 326 -0.28 9.86 7.32
CA GLY A 326 0.33 9.55 6.05
C GLY A 326 0.05 8.10 5.70
N TYR A 327 -0.26 7.83 4.45
CA TYR A 327 -0.32 6.50 3.89
C TYR A 327 0.43 6.48 2.56
N GLY A 328 1.12 5.41 2.31
CA GLY A 328 1.98 5.35 1.13
C GLY A 328 2.29 3.93 0.72
N GLY A 329 2.90 3.82 -0.45
CA GLY A 329 3.41 2.57 -0.99
C GLY A 329 4.82 2.73 -1.51
N TRP A 330 5.46 1.60 -1.72
CA TRP A 330 6.81 1.55 -2.25
C TRP A 330 7.07 0.22 -2.94
N GLN A 331 7.98 0.26 -3.91
CA GLN A 331 8.44 -0.91 -4.65
C GLN A 331 9.92 -0.74 -4.95
N ALA A 332 10.68 -1.83 -4.91
CA ALA A 332 12.10 -1.83 -5.20
C ALA A 332 12.55 -3.15 -5.83
N TRP A 333 13.66 -3.09 -6.55
CA TRP A 333 14.24 -4.18 -7.33
C TRP A 333 15.63 -4.48 -6.84
N GLN A 334 16.00 -5.74 -6.88
CA GLN A 334 17.36 -6.19 -6.56
C GLN A 334 18.34 -5.70 -7.62
N ASP A 335 19.48 -5.11 -7.18
CA ASP A 335 20.62 -4.75 -8.01
C ASP A 335 21.31 -5.96 -8.66
#